data_a8e7fbcfdb65c729cb36d6ed1392eb99
#
_entry.id   a8e7fbcfdb65c729cb36d6ed1392eb99
#
_cell.length_a   1.000
_cell.length_b   1.000
_cell.length_c   1.000
_cell.angle_alpha   90.00
_cell.angle_beta   90.00
_cell.angle_gamma   90.00
#
_symmetry.space_group_name_H-M   'P 1'
#
loop_
_entity.id
_entity.type
_entity.pdbx_description
1 polymer ?
#
loop_
_entity_poly.entity_id
_entity_poly.type
_entity_poly.pdbx_seq_one_letter_code
_entity_poly.pdbx_strand_id
1 'polypeptide(L)'
;MKLKFCGLTRKADIEAANETKPDFIGFVFAESRRHVSDMDAARLKEHLDPHIKAVGVFVNDEPEHIAALVRDEVIDIIQLHGGESLHYIEKLRKLTNAPI
;
A
#
# COMPACT_ATOMS: atom_id res chain seq x y z
N MET A 1 -0.92 -18.61 -9.54
CA MET A 1 -0.81 -17.21 -9.99
C MET A 1 -1.43 -16.29 -8.93
N LYS A 2 -0.73 -15.24 -8.55
CA LYS A 2 -1.25 -14.26 -7.60
C LYS A 2 -1.90 -13.12 -8.35
N LEU A 3 -3.06 -12.68 -7.88
CA LEU A 3 -3.82 -11.61 -8.50
C LEU A 3 -3.76 -10.35 -7.64
N LYS A 4 -3.54 -9.20 -8.27
CA LYS A 4 -3.45 -7.91 -7.60
C LYS A 4 -4.33 -6.89 -8.31
N PHE A 5 -5.19 -6.19 -7.55
CA PHE A 5 -5.93 -5.03 -8.03
C PHE A 5 -5.25 -3.78 -7.50
N CYS A 6 -4.78 -2.91 -8.38
CA CYS A 6 -4.01 -1.72 -8.01
C CYS A 6 -4.78 -0.43 -8.28
N GLY A 7 -4.50 0.60 -7.45
CA GLY A 7 -5.09 1.92 -7.64
C GLY A 7 -6.51 2.06 -7.13
N LEU A 8 -6.85 1.38 -6.04
CA LEU A 8 -8.17 1.49 -5.44
C LEU A 8 -8.32 2.83 -4.73
N THR A 9 -9.42 3.52 -4.98
CA THR A 9 -9.67 4.84 -4.41
C THR A 9 -11.05 4.99 -3.78
N ARG A 10 -11.95 4.03 -3.99
CA ARG A 10 -13.34 4.13 -3.54
C ARG A 10 -13.78 2.90 -2.77
N LYS A 11 -14.81 3.07 -1.94
CA LYS A 11 -15.40 1.97 -1.20
C LYS A 11 -15.93 0.87 -2.14
N ALA A 12 -16.49 1.26 -3.29
CA ALA A 12 -16.97 0.29 -4.28
C ALA A 12 -15.83 -0.60 -4.80
N ASP A 13 -14.61 -0.05 -4.92
CA ASP A 13 -13.45 -0.84 -5.32
C ASP A 13 -13.10 -1.89 -4.27
N ILE A 14 -13.22 -1.55 -3.00
CA ILE A 14 -12.97 -2.48 -1.89
C ILE A 14 -14.04 -3.58 -1.87
N GLU A 15 -15.30 -3.23 -2.07
CA GLU A 15 -16.38 -4.21 -2.13
C GLU A 15 -16.17 -5.20 -3.28
N ALA A 16 -15.75 -4.71 -4.45
CA ALA A 16 -15.45 -5.56 -5.58
C ALA A 16 -14.26 -6.49 -5.29
N ALA A 17 -13.24 -5.98 -4.60
CA ALA A 17 -12.11 -6.80 -4.19
C ALA A 17 -12.51 -7.88 -3.20
N ASN A 18 -13.38 -7.56 -2.25
CA ASN A 18 -13.86 -8.54 -1.27
C ASN A 18 -14.64 -9.67 -1.94
N GLU A 19 -15.40 -9.37 -2.99
CA GLU A 19 -16.13 -10.39 -3.74
C GLU A 19 -15.22 -11.25 -4.61
N THR A 20 -14.26 -10.60 -5.30
CA THR A 20 -13.33 -11.29 -6.22
C THR A 20 -12.23 -12.03 -5.49
N LYS A 21 -11.87 -11.55 -4.29
CA LYS A 21 -10.82 -12.10 -3.43
C LYS A 21 -9.47 -12.25 -4.14
N PRO A 22 -8.89 -11.12 -4.64
CA PRO A 22 -7.53 -11.15 -5.13
C PRO A 22 -6.57 -11.43 -3.97
N ASP A 23 -5.34 -11.81 -4.28
CA ASP A 23 -4.32 -11.97 -3.24
C ASP A 23 -3.89 -10.64 -2.64
N PHE A 24 -3.87 -9.60 -3.48
CA PHE A 24 -3.41 -8.27 -3.10
C PHE A 24 -4.30 -7.18 -3.67
N ILE A 25 -4.38 -6.05 -2.96
CA ILE A 25 -4.85 -4.78 -3.52
C ILE A 25 -3.74 -3.76 -3.38
N GLY A 26 -3.74 -2.72 -4.19
CA GLY A 26 -2.74 -1.68 -4.14
C GLY A 26 -3.34 -0.30 -3.92
N PHE A 27 -2.77 0.44 -2.96
CA PHE A 27 -3.04 1.86 -2.77
C PHE A 27 -1.85 2.65 -3.32
N VAL A 28 -2.13 3.65 -4.16
CA VAL A 28 -1.08 4.48 -4.76
C VAL A 28 -0.94 5.77 -3.96
N PHE A 29 0.18 5.91 -3.28
CA PHE A 29 0.50 7.12 -2.51
C PHE A 29 1.37 8.11 -3.30
N ALA A 30 1.81 7.71 -4.50
CA ALA A 30 2.51 8.60 -5.41
C ALA A 30 1.52 9.49 -6.16
N GLU A 31 1.98 10.63 -6.63
CA GLU A 31 1.14 11.54 -7.41
C GLU A 31 0.66 10.87 -8.71
N SER A 32 -0.65 10.71 -8.86
CA SER A 32 -1.27 10.10 -10.03
C SER A 32 -2.77 10.32 -9.95
N ARG A 33 -3.51 9.89 -11.00
CA ARG A 33 -4.97 9.94 -11.00
C ARG A 33 -5.60 9.08 -9.93
N ARG A 34 -4.89 8.05 -9.46
CA ARG A 34 -5.37 7.08 -8.48
C ARG A 34 -4.72 7.28 -7.12
N HIS A 35 -4.16 8.45 -6.91
CA HIS A 35 -3.57 8.81 -5.63
C HIS A 35 -4.64 8.76 -4.53
N VAL A 36 -4.28 8.19 -3.39
CA VAL A 36 -5.14 8.13 -2.22
C VAL A 36 -4.38 8.76 -1.05
N SER A 37 -5.09 9.50 -0.20
CA SER A 37 -4.50 10.06 1.01
C SER A 37 -4.35 8.97 2.08
N ASP A 38 -3.49 9.21 3.05
CA ASP A 38 -3.27 8.27 4.17
C ASP A 38 -4.59 7.98 4.90
N MET A 39 -5.39 9.01 5.12
CA MET A 39 -6.66 8.88 5.83
C MET A 39 -7.67 8.07 5.03
N ASP A 40 -7.77 8.32 3.72
CA ASP A 40 -8.68 7.57 2.87
C ASP A 40 -8.26 6.12 2.74
N ALA A 41 -6.95 5.86 2.62
CA ALA A 41 -6.43 4.50 2.59
C ALA A 41 -6.75 3.75 3.88
N ALA A 42 -6.60 4.40 5.02
CA ALA A 42 -6.93 3.80 6.31
C ALA A 42 -8.41 3.42 6.40
N ARG A 43 -9.30 4.28 5.93
CA ARG A 43 -10.74 4.00 5.90
C ARG A 43 -11.07 2.84 4.97
N LEU A 44 -10.48 2.82 3.79
CA LEU A 44 -10.69 1.74 2.83
C LEU A 44 -10.18 0.41 3.36
N LYS A 45 -9.03 0.43 4.03
CA LYS A 45 -8.44 -0.78 4.62
C LYS A 45 -9.33 -1.40 5.69
N GLU A 46 -10.07 -0.60 6.43
CA GLU A 46 -11.01 -1.09 7.45
C GLU A 46 -12.11 -1.96 6.86
N HIS A 47 -12.50 -1.71 5.61
CA HIS A 47 -13.56 -2.45 4.94
C HIS A 47 -13.04 -3.64 4.11
N LEU A 48 -11.71 -3.78 4.01
CA LEU A 48 -11.09 -4.84 3.24
C LEU A 48 -11.11 -6.16 3.99
N ASP A 49 -11.37 -7.25 3.27
CA ASP A 49 -11.25 -8.60 3.82
C ASP A 49 -9.82 -8.78 4.38
N PRO A 50 -9.66 -9.21 5.64
CA PRO A 50 -8.35 -9.32 6.27
C PRO A 50 -7.43 -10.36 5.62
N HIS A 51 -7.95 -11.24 4.79
CA HIS A 51 -7.13 -12.21 4.04
C HIS A 51 -6.47 -11.60 2.81
N ILE A 52 -6.94 -10.42 2.37
CA ILE A 52 -6.35 -9.71 1.24
C ILE A 52 -5.27 -8.77 1.77
N LYS A 53 -4.06 -8.86 1.21
CA LYS A 53 -2.95 -7.99 1.61
C LYS A 53 -3.00 -6.67 0.86
N ALA A 54 -2.71 -5.57 1.57
CA ALA A 54 -2.66 -4.24 0.98
C ALA A 54 -1.22 -3.87 0.67
N VAL A 55 -0.97 -3.50 -0.60
CA VAL A 55 0.34 -3.04 -1.07
C VAL A 55 0.28 -1.52 -1.20
N GLY A 56 1.21 -0.82 -0.56
CA GLY A 56 1.38 0.62 -0.75
C GLY A 56 2.41 0.88 -1.83
N VAL A 57 2.05 1.65 -2.85
CA VAL A 57 2.95 2.01 -3.96
C VAL A 57 3.48 3.42 -3.73
N PHE A 58 4.79 3.56 -3.71
CA PHE A 58 5.48 4.81 -3.41
C PHE A 58 6.49 5.17 -4.49
N VAL A 59 6.70 6.47 -4.69
CA VAL A 59 7.74 6.99 -5.58
C VAL A 59 8.52 8.04 -4.80
N ASN A 60 9.75 7.71 -4.43
CA ASN A 60 10.67 8.62 -3.73
C ASN A 60 10.06 9.29 -2.48
N ASP A 61 9.22 8.56 -1.77
CA ASP A 61 8.60 9.06 -0.54
C ASP A 61 9.58 8.97 0.63
N GLU A 62 9.23 9.61 1.75
CA GLU A 62 10.07 9.54 2.95
C GLU A 62 9.91 8.19 3.65
N PRO A 63 11.03 7.53 4.04
CA PRO A 63 10.94 6.23 4.72
C PRO A 63 10.08 6.26 5.99
N GLU A 64 10.11 7.37 6.71
CA GLU A 64 9.34 7.53 7.94
C GLU A 64 7.83 7.51 7.68
N HIS A 65 7.39 8.10 6.57
CA HIS A 65 5.99 8.08 6.14
C HIS A 65 5.53 6.66 5.83
N ILE A 66 6.34 5.93 5.08
CA ILE A 66 6.04 4.54 4.72
C ILE A 66 5.97 3.67 5.98
N ALA A 67 6.94 3.81 6.88
CA ALA A 67 6.98 3.03 8.10
C ALA A 67 5.77 3.30 8.99
N ALA A 68 5.30 4.55 9.03
CA ALA A 68 4.09 4.90 9.79
C ALA A 68 2.85 4.20 9.26
N LEU A 69 2.71 4.10 7.92
CA LEU A 69 1.58 3.41 7.30
C LEU A 69 1.59 1.92 7.61
N VAL A 70 2.78 1.31 7.66
CA VAL A 70 2.91 -0.10 8.06
C VAL A 70 2.55 -0.28 9.53
N ARG A 71 3.06 0.59 10.38
CA ARG A 71 2.81 0.53 11.82
C ARG A 71 1.31 0.65 12.14
N ASP A 72 0.62 1.53 11.42
CA ASP A 72 -0.81 1.77 11.62
C ASP A 72 -1.69 0.77 10.86
N GLU A 73 -1.08 -0.25 10.28
CA GLU A 73 -1.76 -1.35 9.57
C GLU A 73 -2.59 -0.89 8.37
N VAL A 74 -2.20 0.23 7.75
CA VAL A 74 -2.83 0.71 6.52
C VAL A 74 -2.35 -0.10 5.33
N ILE A 75 -1.08 -0.49 5.33
CA ILE A 75 -0.50 -1.35 4.29
C ILE A 75 0.25 -2.52 4.94
N ASP A 76 0.37 -3.60 4.21
CA ASP A 76 1.07 -4.81 4.63
C ASP A 76 2.39 -5.01 3.89
N ILE A 77 2.46 -4.51 2.65
CA ILE A 77 3.60 -4.70 1.76
C ILE A 77 3.96 -3.35 1.13
N ILE A 78 5.24 -3.13 0.90
CA ILE A 78 5.76 -1.90 0.31
C ILE A 78 6.22 -2.18 -1.12
N GLN A 79 5.77 -1.35 -2.08
CA GLN A 79 6.26 -1.39 -3.45
C GLN A 79 6.89 -0.04 -3.78
N LEU A 80 8.18 -0.05 -4.06
CA LEU A 80 8.91 1.13 -4.48
C LEU A 80 8.94 1.17 -6.01
N HIS A 81 8.43 2.24 -6.58
CA HIS A 81 8.26 2.35 -8.03
C HIS A 81 9.00 3.55 -8.62
N GLY A 82 9.94 4.13 -7.88
CA GLY A 82 10.78 5.23 -8.33
C GLY A 82 12.25 4.82 -8.39
N GLY A 83 13.13 5.81 -8.37
CA GLY A 83 14.57 5.59 -8.41
C GLY A 83 15.20 5.45 -7.03
N GLU A 84 14.54 4.76 -6.11
CA GLU A 84 15.03 4.60 -4.74
C GLU A 84 16.36 3.87 -4.73
N SER A 85 17.35 4.45 -4.03
CA SER A 85 18.69 3.90 -3.93
C SER A 85 18.76 2.77 -2.90
N LEU A 86 19.86 2.01 -2.95
CA LEU A 86 20.11 0.99 -1.94
C LEU A 86 20.20 1.60 -0.54
N HIS A 87 20.78 2.79 -0.44
CA HIS A 87 20.85 3.51 0.84
C HIS A 87 19.46 3.82 1.41
N TYR A 88 18.53 4.22 0.54
CA TYR A 88 17.14 4.45 0.90
C TYR A 88 16.49 3.18 1.44
N ILE A 89 16.68 2.07 0.74
CA ILE A 89 16.12 0.78 1.15
C ILE A 89 16.69 0.33 2.50
N GLU A 90 17.99 0.53 2.72
CA GLU A 90 18.62 0.20 4.00
C GLU A 90 18.02 1.03 5.14
N LYS A 91 17.78 2.31 4.91
CA LYS A 91 17.16 3.19 5.89
C LYS A 91 15.73 2.74 6.21
N LEU A 92 14.97 2.38 5.19
CA LEU A 92 13.60 1.89 5.35
C LEU A 92 13.57 0.59 6.15
N ARG A 93 14.51 -0.32 5.91
CA ARG A 93 14.63 -1.59 6.62
C ARG A 93 14.88 -1.43 8.12
N LYS A 94 15.50 -0.33 8.53
CA LYS A 94 15.71 -0.03 9.95
C LYS A 94 14.43 0.43 10.63
N LEU A 95 13.45 0.90 9.87
CA LEU A 95 12.21 1.46 10.38
C LEU A 95 11.07 0.44 10.35
N THR A 96 11.10 -0.52 9.47
CA THR A 96 10.03 -1.51 9.32
C THR A 96 10.55 -2.84 8.79
N ASN A 97 9.87 -3.92 9.16
CA ASN A 97 10.16 -5.28 8.69
C ASN A 97 9.22 -5.72 7.57
N ALA A 98 8.34 -4.86 7.10
CA ALA A 98 7.40 -5.21 6.05
C ALA A 98 8.12 -5.62 4.75
N PRO A 99 7.58 -6.58 3.98
CA PRO A 99 8.14 -6.93 2.66
C PRO A 99 8.18 -5.73 1.72
N ILE A 100 9.22 -5.64 0.95
CA ILE A 100 9.42 -4.57 -0.03
C ILE A 100 9.40 -5.16 -1.43
#